data_8231b83bf1dc392645000402e22b94e6
#
_entry.id   8231b83bf1dc392645000402e22b94e6
#
_cell.length_a   1.000
_cell.length_b   1.000
_cell.length_c   1.000
_cell.angle_alpha   90.00
_cell.angle_beta   90.00
_cell.angle_gamma   90.00
#
_symmetry.space_group_name_H-M   'P 1'
#
loop_
_entity.id
_entity.type
_entity.pdbx_description
1 polymer ?
#
loop_
_entity_poly.entity_id
_entity_poly.type
_entity_poly.pdbx_seq_one_letter_code
_entity_poly.pdbx_strand_id
1 'polypeptide(L)'
;MAIIDIEAPLHEAHRDNHTHRDVNGGWLRPAVFGAMDGLVSNLALMTGVAGGAVGQQAIVLTGLAGLAAGAFSMAAGEYTSVASQRELVEAELDVERVQLRKHPKDEEAELAALYAARGVDADLARQVAAQLSRDPEQALEIHAREELGIDPSDLPSPLVAAVSSFGSFALGALLPVLPYLLGASALWPAVLLALFGLFACGAVVARVTARTWWYSGLRQLALGGAAAGVTYALGSLFGTAVG
;
A
#
# COMPACT_ATOMS: atom_id res chain seq x y z
N MET A 1 55.50 -6.65 11.28
CA MET A 1 54.12 -7.01 11.64
C MET A 1 53.45 -5.75 12.11
N ALA A 2 52.87 -4.99 11.17
CA ALA A 2 52.21 -3.71 11.43
C ALA A 2 50.75 -4.01 11.83
N ILE A 3 50.40 -3.67 13.06
CA ILE A 3 49.02 -3.68 13.53
C ILE A 3 48.35 -2.54 12.83
N ILE A 4 47.43 -2.86 11.91
CA ILE A 4 46.56 -1.86 11.28
C ILE A 4 45.60 -1.41 12.38
N ASP A 5 45.74 -0.18 12.77
CA ASP A 5 44.88 0.52 13.73
C ASP A 5 43.51 0.73 13.06
N ILE A 6 42.51 -0.08 13.44
CA ILE A 6 41.15 -0.08 12.85
C ILE A 6 40.27 1.03 13.50
N GLU A 7 40.84 1.86 14.35
CA GLU A 7 40.15 2.99 14.98
C GLU A 7 40.20 4.32 14.19
N ALA A 8 40.55 4.30 12.91
CA ALA A 8 40.29 5.46 12.09
C ALA A 8 38.77 5.63 11.88
N PRO A 9 38.21 6.80 12.19
CA PRO A 9 36.75 6.98 12.12
C PRO A 9 36.28 6.87 10.67
N LEU A 10 35.55 5.79 10.37
CA LEU A 10 34.78 5.62 9.14
C LEU A 10 33.67 6.71 8.98
N HIS A 11 33.69 7.71 9.85
CA HIS A 11 32.62 8.68 10.04
C HIS A 11 32.75 9.99 9.25
N GLU A 12 33.77 10.20 8.42
CA GLU A 12 33.92 11.45 7.63
C GLU A 12 33.75 11.29 6.12
N ALA A 13 33.55 10.07 5.62
CA ALA A 13 33.29 9.86 4.21
C ALA A 13 31.80 10.05 3.91
N HIS A 14 31.44 11.19 3.34
CA HIS A 14 30.16 11.48 2.70
C HIS A 14 28.91 11.37 3.58
N ARG A 15 28.68 12.37 4.43
CA ARG A 15 27.34 12.74 4.86
C ARG A 15 26.59 13.49 3.75
N ASP A 16 26.46 12.92 2.58
CA ASP A 16 25.33 13.24 1.74
C ASP A 16 24.13 12.61 2.44
N ASN A 17 23.39 13.43 3.14
CA ASN A 17 22.24 13.02 3.96
C ASN A 17 21.08 12.66 3.01
N HIS A 18 21.24 11.57 2.26
CA HIS A 18 20.18 10.98 1.46
C HIS A 18 19.20 10.29 2.44
N THR A 19 18.21 11.06 2.91
CA THR A 19 17.07 10.50 3.60
C THR A 19 16.26 9.67 2.59
N HIS A 20 16.46 8.38 2.61
CA HIS A 20 15.58 7.47 1.88
C HIS A 20 14.18 7.56 2.50
N ARG A 21 13.17 7.70 1.63
CA ARG A 21 11.78 7.66 2.08
C ARG A 21 11.49 6.26 2.57
N ASP A 22 10.82 6.15 3.72
CA ASP A 22 10.27 4.88 4.17
C ASP A 22 9.23 4.39 3.14
N VAL A 23 9.63 3.38 2.36
CA VAL A 23 8.79 2.77 1.34
C VAL A 23 7.98 1.59 1.91
N ASN A 24 8.31 1.15 3.12
CA ASN A 24 7.69 0.02 3.81
C ASN A 24 6.60 0.46 4.80
N GLY A 25 6.43 1.75 5.02
CA GLY A 25 5.56 2.34 6.04
C GLY A 25 4.07 2.05 5.92
N GLY A 26 3.70 0.80 5.73
CA GLY A 26 2.39 0.13 5.83
C GLY A 26 1.08 0.92 5.58
N TRP A 27 1.10 2.24 5.71
CA TRP A 27 -0.07 3.12 5.61
C TRP A 27 -0.28 3.78 4.24
N LEU A 28 0.81 4.05 3.49
CA LEU A 28 0.74 4.87 2.26
C LEU A 28 -0.02 4.18 1.13
N ARG A 29 0.26 2.90 0.88
CA ARG A 29 -0.42 2.11 -0.15
C ARG A 29 -1.92 1.99 0.13
N PRO A 30 -2.37 1.59 1.35
CA PRO A 30 -3.80 1.60 1.72
C PRO A 30 -4.45 2.98 1.61
N ALA A 31 -3.75 4.06 1.99
CA ALA A 31 -4.27 5.42 1.89
C ALA A 31 -4.51 5.85 0.44
N VAL A 32 -3.52 5.64 -0.44
CA VAL A 32 -3.64 6.01 -1.85
C VAL A 32 -4.73 5.20 -2.54
N PHE A 33 -4.74 3.88 -2.31
CA PHE A 33 -5.71 2.98 -2.90
C PHE A 33 -7.13 3.29 -2.40
N GLY A 34 -7.30 3.46 -1.09
CA GLY A 34 -8.58 3.82 -0.49
C GLY A 34 -9.16 5.13 -1.03
N ALA A 35 -8.35 6.19 -1.10
CA ALA A 35 -8.83 7.48 -1.61
C ALA A 35 -9.27 7.41 -3.09
N MET A 36 -8.50 6.72 -3.92
CA MET A 36 -8.84 6.54 -5.33
C MET A 36 -10.07 5.67 -5.52
N ASP A 37 -10.15 4.55 -4.80
CA ASP A 37 -11.29 3.65 -4.90
C ASP A 37 -12.57 4.31 -4.38
N GLY A 38 -12.50 5.03 -3.25
CA GLY A 38 -13.65 5.79 -2.73
C GLY A 38 -14.19 6.82 -3.73
N LEU A 39 -13.28 7.55 -4.40
CA LEU A 39 -13.67 8.50 -5.45
C LEU A 39 -14.32 7.81 -6.64
N VAL A 40 -13.69 6.79 -7.20
CA VAL A 40 -14.14 6.10 -8.41
C VAL A 40 -15.41 5.32 -8.16
N SER A 41 -15.41 4.46 -7.12
CA SER A 41 -16.53 3.55 -6.86
C SER A 41 -17.78 4.30 -6.45
N ASN A 42 -17.66 5.31 -5.59
CA ASN A 42 -18.82 6.07 -5.14
C ASN A 42 -19.37 7.02 -6.23
N LEU A 43 -18.49 7.66 -7.02
CA LEU A 43 -18.92 8.41 -8.20
C LEU A 43 -19.65 7.49 -9.20
N ALA A 44 -19.08 6.34 -9.52
CA ALA A 44 -19.66 5.36 -10.43
C ALA A 44 -21.03 4.85 -9.93
N LEU A 45 -21.14 4.57 -8.63
CA LEU A 45 -22.41 4.15 -8.01
C LEU A 45 -23.48 5.24 -8.11
N MET A 46 -23.13 6.48 -7.74
CA MET A 46 -24.08 7.62 -7.80
C MET A 46 -24.50 7.94 -9.23
N THR A 47 -23.55 7.91 -10.20
CA THR A 47 -23.87 8.16 -11.62
C THR A 47 -24.71 7.03 -12.21
N GLY A 48 -24.44 5.77 -11.82
CA GLY A 48 -25.27 4.63 -12.23
C GLY A 48 -26.71 4.76 -11.79
N VAL A 49 -26.92 5.08 -10.53
CA VAL A 49 -28.27 5.30 -9.97
C VAL A 49 -28.95 6.52 -10.63
N ALA A 50 -28.22 7.62 -10.84
CA ALA A 50 -28.72 8.80 -11.51
C ALA A 50 -29.16 8.53 -12.98
N GLY A 51 -28.43 7.65 -13.68
CA GLY A 51 -28.80 7.20 -15.03
C GLY A 51 -30.17 6.50 -15.09
N GLY A 52 -30.59 5.85 -13.99
CA GLY A 52 -31.90 5.24 -13.86
C GLY A 52 -33.06 6.21 -13.66
N ALA A 53 -32.85 7.53 -13.80
CA ALA A 53 -33.86 8.59 -13.64
C ALA A 53 -34.56 8.60 -12.25
N VAL A 54 -33.87 8.17 -11.21
CA VAL A 54 -34.37 8.18 -9.84
C VAL A 54 -34.27 9.56 -9.19
N GLY A 55 -35.08 9.79 -8.15
CA GLY A 55 -35.05 11.08 -7.42
C GLY A 55 -33.69 11.31 -6.70
N GLN A 56 -33.40 12.61 -6.46
CA GLN A 56 -32.17 13.07 -5.78
C GLN A 56 -31.92 12.37 -4.45
N GLN A 57 -32.99 12.15 -3.67
CA GLN A 57 -32.87 11.45 -2.37
C GLN A 57 -32.24 10.05 -2.50
N ALA A 58 -32.62 9.30 -3.53
CA ALA A 58 -32.06 7.96 -3.78
C ALA A 58 -30.58 8.05 -4.14
N ILE A 59 -30.15 9.04 -4.93
CA ILE A 59 -28.75 9.28 -5.29
C ILE A 59 -27.91 9.56 -4.04
N VAL A 60 -28.40 10.47 -3.16
CA VAL A 60 -27.71 10.83 -1.91
C VAL A 60 -27.62 9.64 -0.97
N LEU A 61 -28.71 8.92 -0.78
CA LEU A 61 -28.73 7.72 0.08
C LEU A 61 -27.78 6.66 -0.43
N THR A 62 -27.74 6.45 -1.76
CA THR A 62 -26.81 5.51 -2.39
C THR A 62 -25.37 5.95 -2.17
N GLY A 63 -25.04 7.24 -2.32
CA GLY A 63 -23.70 7.75 -2.06
C GLY A 63 -23.26 7.58 -0.60
N LEU A 64 -24.16 7.85 0.36
CA LEU A 64 -23.87 7.65 1.78
C LEU A 64 -23.72 6.16 2.15
N ALA A 65 -24.59 5.31 1.60
CA ALA A 65 -24.50 3.86 1.79
C ALA A 65 -23.22 3.29 1.17
N GLY A 66 -22.87 3.74 -0.04
CA GLY A 66 -21.62 3.36 -0.73
C GLY A 66 -20.37 3.79 0.05
N LEU A 67 -20.37 5.02 0.58
CA LEU A 67 -19.32 5.52 1.45
C LEU A 67 -19.15 4.61 2.69
N ALA A 68 -20.22 4.35 3.42
CA ALA A 68 -20.15 3.55 4.64
C ALA A 68 -19.73 2.10 4.34
N ALA A 69 -20.45 1.43 3.42
CA ALA A 69 -20.17 0.04 3.08
C ALA A 69 -18.76 -0.15 2.49
N GLY A 70 -18.34 0.75 1.60
CA GLY A 70 -17.01 0.69 0.99
C GLY A 70 -15.88 0.95 1.99
N ALA A 71 -16.01 1.93 2.88
CA ALA A 71 -15.02 2.22 3.90
C ALA A 71 -14.81 1.02 4.85
N PHE A 72 -15.88 0.40 5.33
CA PHE A 72 -15.79 -0.79 6.18
C PHE A 72 -15.25 -2.00 5.43
N SER A 73 -15.68 -2.22 4.18
CA SER A 73 -15.19 -3.33 3.34
C SER A 73 -13.70 -3.21 3.07
N MET A 74 -13.23 -2.01 2.68
CA MET A 74 -11.82 -1.75 2.44
C MET A 74 -10.98 -1.95 3.70
N ALA A 75 -11.44 -1.43 4.85
CA ALA A 75 -10.73 -1.60 6.12
C ALA A 75 -10.62 -3.08 6.52
N ALA A 76 -11.71 -3.85 6.39
CA ALA A 76 -11.70 -5.27 6.70
C ALA A 76 -10.79 -6.06 5.75
N GLY A 77 -10.80 -5.72 4.46
CA GLY A 77 -9.94 -6.33 3.45
C GLY A 77 -8.45 -6.07 3.70
N GLU A 78 -8.07 -4.82 3.97
CA GLU A 78 -6.68 -4.44 4.29
C GLU A 78 -6.22 -5.06 5.61
N TYR A 79 -7.06 -5.05 6.64
CA TYR A 79 -6.75 -5.72 7.90
C TYR A 79 -6.44 -7.20 7.69
N THR A 80 -7.34 -7.91 7.03
CA THR A 80 -7.20 -9.36 6.80
C THR A 80 -5.98 -9.67 5.94
N SER A 81 -5.75 -8.89 4.89
CA SER A 81 -4.61 -9.07 3.98
C SER A 81 -3.28 -8.91 4.71
N VAL A 82 -3.12 -7.82 5.48
CA VAL A 82 -1.87 -7.53 6.21
C VAL A 82 -1.69 -8.49 7.38
N ALA A 83 -2.78 -8.87 8.08
CA ALA A 83 -2.73 -9.86 9.15
C ALA A 83 -2.26 -11.22 8.62
N SER A 84 -2.84 -11.69 7.51
CA SER A 84 -2.44 -12.98 6.90
C SER A 84 -1.00 -12.97 6.40
N GLN A 85 -0.53 -11.84 5.84
CA GLN A 85 0.87 -11.70 5.44
C GLN A 85 1.80 -11.76 6.65
N ARG A 86 1.44 -11.08 7.75
CA ARG A 86 2.20 -11.10 8.99
C ARG A 86 2.24 -12.50 9.63
N GLU A 87 1.11 -13.19 9.69
CA GLU A 87 1.02 -14.57 10.19
C GLU A 87 1.90 -15.53 9.38
N LEU A 88 1.93 -15.38 8.05
CA LEU A 88 2.81 -16.17 7.19
C LEU A 88 4.29 -15.91 7.51
N VAL A 89 4.69 -14.63 7.63
CA VAL A 89 6.06 -14.26 7.99
C VAL A 89 6.45 -14.83 9.37
N GLU A 90 5.59 -14.69 10.36
CA GLU A 90 5.82 -15.23 11.71
C GLU A 90 5.99 -16.76 11.68
N ALA A 91 5.22 -17.46 10.84
CA ALA A 91 5.36 -18.90 10.65
C ALA A 91 6.69 -19.29 10.00
N GLU A 92 7.15 -18.56 8.97
CA GLU A 92 8.47 -18.79 8.34
C GLU A 92 9.61 -18.50 9.32
N LEU A 93 9.53 -17.43 10.10
CA LEU A 93 10.51 -17.13 11.14
C LEU A 93 10.57 -18.22 12.23
N ASP A 94 9.45 -18.85 12.56
CA ASP A 94 9.44 -19.97 13.51
C ASP A 94 10.10 -21.23 12.92
N VAL A 95 9.91 -21.49 11.62
CA VAL A 95 10.65 -22.57 10.91
C VAL A 95 12.13 -22.29 10.97
N GLU A 96 12.58 -21.09 10.60
CA GLU A 96 13.97 -20.66 10.58
C GLU A 96 14.61 -20.78 11.96
N ARG A 97 13.90 -20.32 13.00
CA ARG A 97 14.34 -20.42 14.40
C ARG A 97 14.54 -21.88 14.83
N VAL A 98 13.75 -22.80 14.31
CA VAL A 98 13.91 -24.25 14.57
C VAL A 98 15.12 -24.80 13.85
N GLN A 99 15.38 -24.40 12.61
CA GLN A 99 16.54 -24.84 11.82
C GLN A 99 17.85 -24.35 12.45
N LEU A 100 17.94 -23.06 12.75
CA LEU A 100 19.10 -22.47 13.44
C LEU A 100 19.45 -23.19 14.77
N ARG A 101 18.44 -23.69 15.49
CA ARG A 101 18.67 -24.47 16.73
C ARG A 101 19.08 -25.91 16.47
N LYS A 102 18.52 -26.58 15.46
CA LYS A 102 18.78 -28.00 15.20
C LYS A 102 20.01 -28.22 14.36
N HIS A 103 20.28 -27.34 13.41
CA HIS A 103 21.31 -27.49 12.40
C HIS A 103 22.23 -26.26 12.27
N PRO A 104 22.77 -25.71 13.38
CA PRO A 104 23.46 -24.40 13.37
C PRO A 104 24.65 -24.31 12.43
N LYS A 105 25.30 -25.46 12.14
CA LYS A 105 26.46 -25.50 11.21
C LYS A 105 26.04 -25.53 9.75
N ASP A 106 24.90 -26.13 9.48
CA ASP A 106 24.38 -26.19 8.12
C ASP A 106 23.86 -24.81 7.73
N GLU A 107 23.15 -24.12 8.65
CA GLU A 107 22.68 -22.75 8.50
C GLU A 107 23.84 -21.73 8.35
N GLU A 108 24.91 -21.88 9.15
CA GLU A 108 26.13 -21.07 8.97
C GLU A 108 26.73 -21.26 7.57
N ALA A 109 26.75 -22.51 7.07
CA ALA A 109 27.27 -22.81 5.74
C ALA A 109 26.37 -22.28 4.63
N GLU A 110 25.04 -22.27 4.83
CA GLU A 110 24.07 -21.71 3.91
C GLU A 110 24.24 -20.19 3.80
N LEU A 111 24.33 -19.49 4.92
CA LEU A 111 24.61 -18.05 4.95
C LEU A 111 25.94 -17.71 4.25
N ALA A 112 26.99 -18.51 4.46
CA ALA A 112 28.26 -18.33 3.76
C ALA A 112 28.12 -18.53 2.24
N ALA A 113 27.31 -19.51 1.81
CA ALA A 113 27.04 -19.75 0.39
C ALA A 113 26.26 -18.60 -0.25
N LEU A 114 25.30 -18.00 0.47
CA LEU A 114 24.55 -16.82 0.01
C LEU A 114 25.47 -15.62 -0.25
N TYR A 115 26.39 -15.32 0.67
CA TYR A 115 27.37 -14.24 0.47
C TYR A 115 28.33 -14.54 -0.67
N ALA A 116 28.80 -15.78 -0.78
CA ALA A 116 29.67 -16.19 -1.89
C ALA A 116 28.98 -16.06 -3.26
N ALA A 117 27.69 -16.43 -3.34
CA ALA A 117 26.88 -16.25 -4.55
C ALA A 117 26.70 -14.78 -4.95
N ARG A 118 26.78 -13.86 -3.98
CA ARG A 118 26.78 -12.40 -4.21
C ARG A 118 28.14 -11.80 -4.54
N GLY A 119 29.18 -12.63 -4.68
CA GLY A 119 30.51 -12.21 -5.09
C GLY A 119 31.51 -11.96 -3.95
N VAL A 120 31.17 -12.31 -2.71
CA VAL A 120 32.12 -12.29 -1.60
C VAL A 120 33.09 -13.48 -1.75
N ASP A 121 34.38 -13.25 -1.48
CA ASP A 121 35.36 -14.35 -1.45
C ASP A 121 34.91 -15.47 -0.49
N ALA A 122 35.08 -16.74 -0.90
CA ALA A 122 34.52 -17.87 -0.16
C ALA A 122 35.10 -18.02 1.26
N ASP A 123 36.39 -17.68 1.46
CA ASP A 123 36.99 -17.72 2.80
C ASP A 123 36.49 -16.60 3.68
N LEU A 124 36.31 -15.40 3.11
CA LEU A 124 35.74 -14.26 3.79
C LEU A 124 34.27 -14.50 4.12
N ALA A 125 33.48 -15.04 3.18
CA ALA A 125 32.08 -15.38 3.38
C ALA A 125 31.86 -16.31 4.58
N ARG A 126 32.71 -17.37 4.69
CA ARG A 126 32.68 -18.25 5.86
C ARG A 126 33.00 -17.56 7.18
N GLN A 127 33.99 -16.66 7.17
CA GLN A 127 34.35 -15.89 8.37
C GLN A 127 33.22 -14.94 8.80
N VAL A 128 32.57 -14.28 7.85
CA VAL A 128 31.43 -13.38 8.12
C VAL A 128 30.27 -14.19 8.67
N ALA A 129 29.86 -15.28 8.01
CA ALA A 129 28.78 -16.14 8.47
C ALA A 129 29.02 -16.65 9.89
N ALA A 130 30.25 -17.16 10.18
CA ALA A 130 30.61 -17.61 11.53
C ALA A 130 30.57 -16.53 12.60
N GLN A 131 30.79 -15.26 12.25
CA GLN A 131 30.65 -14.15 13.20
C GLN A 131 29.19 -13.77 13.44
N LEU A 132 28.39 -13.75 12.40
CA LEU A 132 26.97 -13.38 12.44
C LEU A 132 26.12 -14.43 13.14
N SER A 133 26.51 -15.71 13.03
CA SER A 133 25.82 -16.84 13.66
C SER A 133 26.14 -17.05 15.15
N ARG A 134 26.95 -16.17 15.77
CA ARG A 134 27.30 -16.31 17.19
C ARG A 134 26.13 -16.00 18.14
N ASP A 135 25.30 -15.06 17.77
CA ASP A 135 24.10 -14.68 18.50
C ASP A 135 22.88 -15.26 17.78
N PRO A 136 22.08 -16.14 18.41
CA PRO A 136 20.93 -16.76 17.77
C PRO A 136 19.86 -15.78 17.29
N GLU A 137 19.63 -14.68 18.00
CA GLU A 137 18.64 -13.67 17.58
C GLU A 137 19.16 -12.86 16.38
N GLN A 138 20.45 -12.50 16.40
CA GLN A 138 21.09 -11.85 15.26
C GLN A 138 21.14 -12.78 14.04
N ALA A 139 21.42 -14.07 14.22
CA ALA A 139 21.41 -15.05 13.16
C ALA A 139 20.02 -15.12 12.49
N LEU A 140 18.96 -15.24 13.29
CA LEU A 140 17.58 -15.24 12.79
C LEU A 140 17.25 -13.98 12.00
N GLU A 141 17.62 -12.81 12.49
CA GLU A 141 17.38 -11.54 11.80
C GLU A 141 18.10 -11.46 10.46
N ILE A 142 19.32 -11.96 10.39
CA ILE A 142 20.12 -11.97 9.16
C ILE A 142 19.58 -12.98 8.15
N HIS A 143 19.28 -14.20 8.57
CA HIS A 143 18.65 -15.21 7.70
C HIS A 143 17.33 -14.69 7.14
N ALA A 144 16.46 -14.08 7.98
CA ALA A 144 15.21 -13.49 7.54
C ALA A 144 15.43 -12.42 6.45
N ARG A 145 16.45 -11.57 6.59
CA ARG A 145 16.75 -10.53 5.59
C ARG A 145 17.38 -11.09 4.32
N GLU A 146 18.29 -12.06 4.45
CA GLU A 146 19.07 -12.56 3.33
C GLU A 146 18.34 -13.62 2.51
N GLU A 147 17.53 -14.47 3.12
CA GLU A 147 16.79 -15.55 2.49
C GLU A 147 15.35 -15.18 2.16
N LEU A 148 14.63 -14.62 3.12
CA LEU A 148 13.21 -14.26 2.96
C LEU A 148 13.02 -12.83 2.42
N GLY A 149 14.07 -12.00 2.48
CA GLY A 149 13.99 -10.59 2.09
C GLY A 149 13.10 -9.77 3.02
N ILE A 150 12.97 -10.16 4.28
CA ILE A 150 12.05 -9.60 5.27
C ILE A 150 12.85 -9.01 6.42
N ASP A 151 12.47 -7.82 6.88
CA ASP A 151 12.94 -7.28 8.13
C ASP A 151 11.96 -7.64 9.26
N PRO A 152 12.32 -8.55 10.19
CA PRO A 152 11.43 -8.94 11.28
C PRO A 152 11.06 -7.80 12.23
N SER A 153 11.89 -6.74 12.27
CA SER A 153 11.67 -5.58 13.14
C SER A 153 10.70 -4.56 12.53
N ASP A 154 10.42 -4.65 11.22
CA ASP A 154 9.59 -3.67 10.47
C ASP A 154 8.42 -4.35 9.73
N LEU A 155 7.65 -5.15 10.47
CA LEU A 155 6.46 -5.78 9.91
C LEU A 155 5.29 -4.80 9.88
N PRO A 156 4.55 -4.69 8.75
CA PRO A 156 3.42 -3.78 8.64
C PRO A 156 2.31 -4.11 9.64
N SER A 157 1.68 -3.06 10.17
CA SER A 157 0.59 -3.18 11.13
C SER A 157 -0.75 -3.33 10.43
N PRO A 158 -1.52 -4.41 10.65
CA PRO A 158 -2.86 -4.60 10.09
C PRO A 158 -3.82 -3.47 10.45
N LEU A 159 -3.73 -2.97 11.70
CA LEU A 159 -4.60 -1.89 12.17
C LEU A 159 -4.28 -0.56 11.48
N VAL A 160 -3.00 -0.24 11.29
CA VAL A 160 -2.58 0.98 10.57
C VAL A 160 -3.05 0.95 9.12
N ALA A 161 -2.91 -0.19 8.44
CA ALA A 161 -3.40 -0.37 7.08
C ALA A 161 -4.93 -0.21 7.00
N ALA A 162 -5.68 -0.85 7.89
CA ALA A 162 -7.14 -0.77 7.95
C ALA A 162 -7.65 0.64 8.21
N VAL A 163 -7.12 1.34 9.21
CA VAL A 163 -7.54 2.71 9.57
C VAL A 163 -7.18 3.70 8.46
N SER A 164 -5.99 3.53 7.87
CA SER A 164 -5.55 4.35 6.74
C SER A 164 -6.47 4.19 5.52
N SER A 165 -6.81 2.94 5.19
CA SER A 165 -7.73 2.61 4.10
C SER A 165 -9.14 3.13 4.36
N PHE A 166 -9.67 2.89 5.57
CA PHE A 166 -10.99 3.39 5.96
C PHE A 166 -11.11 4.91 5.79
N GLY A 167 -10.18 5.63 6.42
CA GLY A 167 -10.23 7.10 6.43
C GLY A 167 -10.07 7.69 5.02
N SER A 168 -9.13 7.16 4.25
CA SER A 168 -8.87 7.66 2.89
C SER A 168 -10.01 7.32 1.92
N PHE A 169 -10.58 6.11 2.01
CA PHE A 169 -11.77 5.74 1.25
C PHE A 169 -12.96 6.65 1.59
N ALA A 170 -13.24 6.83 2.90
CA ALA A 170 -14.35 7.68 3.34
C ALA A 170 -14.21 9.13 2.84
N LEU A 171 -12.99 9.69 2.89
CA LEU A 171 -12.71 11.02 2.36
C LEU A 171 -12.88 11.08 0.83
N GLY A 172 -12.39 10.09 0.11
CA GLY A 172 -12.58 10.00 -1.34
C GLY A 172 -14.05 9.88 -1.73
N ALA A 173 -14.78 8.95 -1.09
CA ALA A 173 -16.19 8.70 -1.35
C ALA A 173 -17.12 9.87 -0.94
N LEU A 174 -16.67 10.70 0.00
CA LEU A 174 -17.41 11.88 0.42
C LEU A 174 -17.44 12.97 -0.66
N LEU A 175 -16.40 13.10 -1.49
CA LEU A 175 -16.30 14.15 -2.49
C LEU A 175 -17.51 14.21 -3.45
N PRO A 176 -17.94 13.13 -4.11
CA PRO A 176 -19.13 13.18 -4.96
C PRO A 176 -20.43 13.38 -4.21
N VAL A 177 -20.50 13.06 -2.92
CA VAL A 177 -21.71 13.28 -2.09
C VAL A 177 -21.79 14.72 -1.62
N LEU A 178 -20.66 15.38 -1.39
CA LEU A 178 -20.57 16.70 -0.77
C LEU A 178 -21.42 17.79 -1.43
N PRO A 179 -21.46 17.95 -2.77
CA PRO A 179 -22.32 18.96 -3.40
C PRO A 179 -23.79 18.79 -3.05
N TYR A 180 -24.27 17.56 -2.97
CA TYR A 180 -25.67 17.30 -2.58
C TYR A 180 -25.96 17.66 -1.12
N LEU A 181 -25.01 17.37 -0.21
CA LEU A 181 -25.14 17.77 1.20
C LEU A 181 -25.11 19.29 1.38
N LEU A 182 -24.48 20.01 0.44
CA LEU A 182 -24.46 21.48 0.39
C LEU A 182 -25.65 22.09 -0.39
N GLY A 183 -26.64 21.29 -0.80
CA GLY A 183 -27.86 21.76 -1.42
C GLY A 183 -27.89 21.75 -2.95
N ALA A 184 -26.87 21.19 -3.61
CA ALA A 184 -26.93 21.02 -5.06
C ALA A 184 -28.02 19.99 -5.43
N SER A 185 -28.81 20.31 -6.45
CA SER A 185 -29.90 19.47 -6.95
C SER A 185 -29.53 18.70 -8.23
N ALA A 186 -28.43 19.09 -8.87
CA ALA A 186 -27.95 18.49 -10.11
C ALA A 186 -26.77 17.55 -9.90
N LEU A 187 -26.59 16.60 -10.82
CA LEU A 187 -25.48 15.62 -10.77
C LEU A 187 -24.11 16.24 -11.13
N TRP A 188 -24.09 17.22 -12.04
CA TRP A 188 -22.83 17.75 -12.60
C TRP A 188 -21.85 18.34 -11.57
N PRO A 189 -22.25 19.00 -10.44
CA PRO A 189 -21.28 19.44 -9.44
C PRO A 189 -20.57 18.29 -8.75
N ALA A 190 -21.29 17.19 -8.48
CA ALA A 190 -20.74 15.98 -7.90
C ALA A 190 -19.70 15.33 -8.84
N VAL A 191 -20.04 15.22 -10.13
CA VAL A 191 -19.14 14.70 -11.17
C VAL A 191 -17.88 15.57 -11.29
N LEU A 192 -18.04 16.90 -11.40
CA LEU A 192 -16.89 17.81 -11.52
C LEU A 192 -15.97 17.75 -10.30
N LEU A 193 -16.53 17.76 -9.09
CA LEU A 193 -15.73 17.69 -7.86
C LEU A 193 -14.99 16.36 -7.74
N ALA A 194 -15.64 15.24 -8.08
CA ALA A 194 -15.01 13.93 -8.05
C ALA A 194 -13.89 13.79 -9.13
N LEU A 195 -14.12 14.27 -10.34
CA LEU A 195 -13.10 14.28 -11.40
C LEU A 195 -11.90 15.15 -11.02
N PHE A 196 -12.15 16.31 -10.43
CA PHE A 196 -11.08 17.15 -9.88
C PHE A 196 -10.31 16.42 -8.76
N GLY A 197 -11.01 15.75 -7.83
CA GLY A 197 -10.42 14.94 -6.79
C GLY A 197 -9.54 13.81 -7.34
N LEU A 198 -10.00 13.11 -8.38
CA LEU A 198 -9.24 12.05 -9.06
C LEU A 198 -7.95 12.60 -9.69
N PHE A 199 -8.05 13.72 -10.39
CA PHE A 199 -6.88 14.38 -10.96
C PHE A 199 -5.89 14.80 -9.88
N ALA A 200 -6.37 15.43 -8.80
CA ALA A 200 -5.55 15.87 -7.68
C ALA A 200 -4.87 14.68 -6.97
N CYS A 201 -5.59 13.60 -6.67
CA CYS A 201 -5.02 12.37 -6.12
C CYS A 201 -3.91 11.80 -7.03
N GLY A 202 -4.16 11.70 -8.33
CA GLY A 202 -3.16 11.25 -9.30
C GLY A 202 -1.91 12.15 -9.32
N ALA A 203 -2.09 13.47 -9.26
CA ALA A 203 -1.00 14.43 -9.22
C ALA A 203 -0.19 14.37 -7.91
N VAL A 204 -0.84 14.12 -6.78
CA VAL A 204 -0.16 13.94 -5.47
C VAL A 204 0.65 12.65 -5.47
N VAL A 205 0.08 11.54 -5.95
CA VAL A 205 0.78 10.24 -6.05
C VAL A 205 2.02 10.34 -6.96
N ALA A 206 1.94 11.13 -8.02
CA ALA A 206 3.06 11.35 -8.92
C ALA A 206 4.31 11.92 -8.21
N ARG A 207 4.14 12.72 -7.13
CA ARG A 207 5.25 13.25 -6.33
C ARG A 207 5.98 12.16 -5.55
N VAL A 208 5.29 11.09 -5.20
CA VAL A 208 5.88 9.93 -4.50
C VAL A 208 6.53 8.98 -5.50
N THR A 209 5.91 8.78 -6.67
CA THR A 209 6.34 7.82 -7.69
C THR A 209 7.32 8.38 -8.71
N ALA A 210 7.81 9.62 -8.54
CA ALA A 210 8.72 10.32 -9.47
C ALA A 210 8.21 10.35 -10.93
N ARG A 211 6.88 10.33 -11.12
CA ARG A 211 6.24 10.44 -12.43
C ARG A 211 5.76 11.87 -12.69
N THR A 212 5.46 12.17 -13.95
CA THR A 212 4.90 13.47 -14.35
C THR A 212 3.48 13.62 -13.79
N TRP A 213 3.26 14.66 -12.99
CA TRP A 213 2.02 14.88 -12.24
C TRP A 213 0.77 14.97 -13.12
N TRP A 214 0.86 15.65 -14.28
CA TRP A 214 -0.26 15.78 -15.19
C TRP A 214 -0.65 14.45 -15.86
N TYR A 215 0.35 13.59 -16.19
CA TYR A 215 0.09 12.27 -16.75
C TYR A 215 -0.62 11.36 -15.75
N SER A 216 -0.16 11.34 -14.51
CA SER A 216 -0.78 10.55 -13.44
C SER A 216 -2.19 11.07 -13.12
N GLY A 217 -2.38 12.40 -13.10
CA GLY A 217 -3.69 13.02 -12.93
C GLY A 217 -4.65 12.68 -14.06
N LEU A 218 -4.23 12.82 -15.32
CA LEU A 218 -5.06 12.48 -16.49
C LEU A 218 -5.41 10.99 -16.54
N ARG A 219 -4.49 10.11 -16.19
CA ARG A 219 -4.75 8.67 -16.10
C ARG A 219 -5.88 8.36 -15.12
N GLN A 220 -5.85 8.92 -13.92
CA GLN A 220 -6.89 8.72 -12.92
C GLN A 220 -8.23 9.31 -13.34
N LEU A 221 -8.19 10.51 -13.92
CA LEU A 221 -9.38 11.16 -14.48
C LEU A 221 -10.02 10.31 -15.59
N ALA A 222 -9.22 9.75 -16.49
CA ALA A 222 -9.72 8.89 -17.57
C ALA A 222 -10.35 7.60 -17.04
N LEU A 223 -9.70 6.94 -16.05
CA LEU A 223 -10.22 5.72 -15.44
C LEU A 223 -11.53 5.97 -14.68
N GLY A 224 -11.56 6.98 -13.83
CA GLY A 224 -12.77 7.32 -13.06
C GLY A 224 -13.89 7.87 -13.94
N GLY A 225 -13.56 8.69 -14.94
CA GLY A 225 -14.53 9.18 -15.91
C GLY A 225 -15.13 8.06 -16.76
N ALA A 226 -14.32 7.09 -17.18
CA ALA A 226 -14.82 5.91 -17.90
C ALA A 226 -15.75 5.06 -17.02
N ALA A 227 -15.36 4.80 -15.76
CA ALA A 227 -16.21 4.08 -14.82
C ALA A 227 -17.56 4.76 -14.60
N ALA A 228 -17.56 6.07 -14.36
CA ALA A 228 -18.79 6.87 -14.20
C ALA A 228 -19.65 6.87 -15.47
N GLY A 229 -19.04 6.99 -16.66
CA GLY A 229 -19.76 6.96 -17.93
C GLY A 229 -20.40 5.60 -18.21
N VAL A 230 -19.67 4.52 -17.98
CA VAL A 230 -20.19 3.15 -18.16
C VAL A 230 -21.34 2.88 -17.19
N THR A 231 -21.21 3.23 -15.92
CA THR A 231 -22.26 2.99 -14.93
C THR A 231 -23.47 3.85 -15.18
N TYR A 232 -23.30 5.11 -15.62
CA TYR A 232 -24.43 5.95 -16.05
C TYR A 232 -25.19 5.33 -17.24
N ALA A 233 -24.46 4.86 -18.25
CA ALA A 233 -25.08 4.19 -19.42
C ALA A 233 -25.82 2.91 -19.02
N LEU A 234 -25.27 2.10 -18.14
CA LEU A 234 -25.94 0.92 -17.59
C LEU A 234 -27.19 1.32 -16.80
N GLY A 235 -27.08 2.34 -15.95
CA GLY A 235 -28.22 2.85 -15.18
C GLY A 235 -29.34 3.33 -16.07
N SER A 236 -29.04 4.07 -17.15
CA SER A 236 -30.04 4.54 -18.09
C SER A 236 -30.71 3.41 -18.88
N LEU A 237 -29.93 2.36 -19.23
CA LEU A 237 -30.44 1.19 -19.94
C LEU A 237 -31.42 0.38 -19.05
N PHE A 238 -31.02 0.11 -17.81
CA PHE A 238 -31.84 -0.68 -16.87
C PHE A 238 -32.97 0.12 -16.25
N GLY A 239 -32.80 1.42 -16.03
CA GLY A 239 -33.83 2.30 -15.51
C GLY A 239 -35.05 2.40 -16.42
N THR A 240 -34.83 2.40 -17.74
CA THR A 240 -35.93 2.38 -18.72
C THR A 240 -36.58 1.00 -18.88
N ALA A 241 -35.94 -0.08 -18.44
CA ALA A 241 -36.47 -1.43 -18.54
C ALA A 241 -37.30 -1.88 -17.32
N VAL A 242 -37.12 -1.21 -16.17
CA VAL A 242 -37.77 -1.55 -14.89
C VAL A 242 -38.88 -0.55 -14.51
N GLY A 243 -38.95 0.61 -15.14
CA GLY A 243 -39.99 1.64 -14.98
C GLY A 243 -41.04 1.52 -16.04
#